data_4e0f889bd74a515ffcc1ebda52ecce02
#
_entry.id   4e0f889bd74a515ffcc1ebda52ecce02
#
_cell.length_a   1.000
_cell.length_b   1.000
_cell.length_c   1.000
_cell.angle_alpha   90.00
_cell.angle_beta   90.00
_cell.angle_gamma   90.00
#
_symmetry.space_group_name_H-M   'P 1'
#
loop_
_entity.id
_entity.type
_entity.pdbx_description
1 polymer ?
#
loop_
_entity_poly.entity_id
_entity_poly.type
_entity_poly.pdbx_seq_one_letter_code
_entity_poly.pdbx_strand_id
1 'polypeptide(L)'
;MRQEKDAGKGGKNMRVYNFSAGPAVLPEEVLMEAAAEMLDYKGTGMSVMEMSHRSKAYQNIIDEAEADLRELMQIPDNYKVLFLQGGSSQQFAMIPMNLMKNGVADYIITGQWARKAWQEAKLYGKANAIASSEDATYSYIPNCADLPISEDADYVYICENNTIYGTKFWQLPNTKGKALVSDVSSCFLSEPVDVSQYGVIYGGVQKNIGPAGVVIAIIREDLISDECLPGTPTMLKYKTHADNGSMYNTPPAYGIYICGKVFKWLKAQGGLAAMKAYNEKKAKILYDFLDESKLFKGTVVKKDRSLMNVPFITGNQDLDAKFVKEAEAAGFVNLKGHRSVGGMRASIYNAMPMEGVEKLVAFMKEFEENNI
;
A
#
# COMPACT_ATOMS: atom_id res chain seq x y z
N MET A 1 -13.13 -43.34 -24.15
CA MET A 1 -14.13 -42.37 -24.66
C MET A 1 -14.18 -41.21 -23.67
N ARG A 2 -13.44 -40.14 -23.94
CA ARG A 2 -13.51 -38.88 -23.21
C ARG A 2 -14.58 -38.05 -23.89
N GLN A 3 -15.63 -37.70 -23.16
CA GLN A 3 -16.64 -36.75 -23.64
C GLN A 3 -16.01 -35.36 -23.73
N GLU A 4 -15.89 -34.86 -24.95
CA GLU A 4 -15.71 -33.43 -25.20
C GLU A 4 -16.96 -32.71 -24.68
N LYS A 5 -16.82 -31.98 -23.58
CA LYS A 5 -17.84 -31.03 -23.17
C LYS A 5 -17.66 -29.76 -23.99
N ASP A 6 -18.65 -29.49 -24.82
CA ASP A 6 -18.87 -28.24 -25.55
C ASP A 6 -18.49 -27.02 -24.69
N ALA A 7 -17.47 -26.31 -25.14
CA ALA A 7 -17.21 -24.96 -24.69
C ALA A 7 -18.26 -24.03 -25.29
N GLY A 8 -19.42 -23.99 -24.66
CA GLY A 8 -20.49 -23.06 -25.00
C GLY A 8 -19.97 -21.62 -24.98
N LYS A 9 -20.36 -20.85 -25.98
CA LYS A 9 -20.12 -19.43 -26.23
C LYS A 9 -20.01 -18.64 -24.92
N GLY A 10 -18.80 -18.44 -24.42
CA GLY A 10 -18.53 -17.63 -23.24
C GLY A 10 -18.82 -16.17 -23.53
N GLY A 11 -19.93 -15.66 -23.04
CA GLY A 11 -20.04 -14.25 -22.76
C GLY A 11 -18.80 -13.86 -21.96
N LYS A 12 -18.05 -12.84 -22.34
CA LYS A 12 -16.95 -12.28 -21.52
C LYS A 12 -17.57 -12.04 -20.15
N ASN A 13 -17.24 -12.87 -19.15
CA ASN A 13 -17.50 -12.54 -17.77
C ASN A 13 -16.73 -11.24 -17.49
N MET A 14 -17.42 -10.11 -17.58
CA MET A 14 -16.82 -8.83 -17.23
C MET A 14 -16.44 -8.90 -15.75
N ARG A 15 -15.16 -8.66 -15.46
CA ARG A 15 -14.70 -8.54 -14.09
C ARG A 15 -15.43 -7.38 -13.41
N VAL A 16 -15.79 -7.56 -12.14
CA VAL A 16 -16.33 -6.47 -11.31
C VAL A 16 -15.29 -5.38 -11.10
N TYR A 17 -15.74 -4.15 -10.89
CA TYR A 17 -14.86 -3.06 -10.43
C TYR A 17 -14.66 -3.17 -8.92
N ASN A 18 -13.49 -3.67 -8.52
CA ASN A 18 -13.15 -3.93 -7.12
C ASN A 18 -12.49 -2.71 -6.47
N PHE A 19 -13.23 -2.00 -5.61
CA PHE A 19 -12.75 -0.84 -4.86
C PHE A 19 -12.23 -1.20 -3.46
N SER A 20 -11.85 -2.45 -3.22
CA SER A 20 -11.29 -2.90 -1.94
C SER A 20 -10.04 -2.14 -1.55
N ALA A 21 -9.92 -1.82 -0.27
CA ALA A 21 -8.75 -1.16 0.29
C ALA A 21 -7.52 -2.06 0.48
N GLY A 22 -7.71 -3.37 0.38
CA GLY A 22 -6.67 -4.39 0.48
C GLY A 22 -7.14 -5.66 1.18
N PRO A 23 -6.89 -6.84 0.57
CA PRO A 23 -6.30 -7.03 -0.76
C PRO A 23 -7.10 -6.32 -1.85
N ALA A 24 -6.38 -5.71 -2.81
CA ALA A 24 -6.98 -4.84 -3.81
C ALA A 24 -6.89 -5.42 -5.24
N VAL A 25 -7.43 -4.66 -6.20
CA VAL A 25 -7.35 -5.00 -7.61
C VAL A 25 -5.89 -5.12 -8.08
N LEU A 26 -5.61 -6.12 -8.90
CA LEU A 26 -4.33 -6.31 -9.61
C LEU A 26 -4.52 -6.06 -11.11
N PRO A 27 -3.46 -5.66 -11.82
CA PRO A 27 -3.51 -5.52 -13.28
C PRO A 27 -3.94 -6.84 -13.94
N GLU A 28 -4.88 -6.77 -14.86
CA GLU A 28 -5.41 -7.98 -15.50
C GLU A 28 -4.33 -8.70 -16.32
N GLU A 29 -3.46 -7.95 -16.98
CA GLU A 29 -2.33 -8.47 -17.74
C GLU A 29 -1.41 -9.30 -16.86
N VAL A 30 -1.13 -8.84 -15.64
CA VAL A 30 -0.32 -9.58 -14.64
C VAL A 30 -0.98 -10.89 -14.25
N LEU A 31 -2.30 -10.88 -14.03
CA LEU A 31 -3.05 -12.07 -13.68
C LEU A 31 -3.11 -13.08 -14.83
N MET A 32 -3.28 -12.60 -16.07
CA MET A 32 -3.30 -13.44 -17.27
C MET A 32 -1.92 -14.09 -17.49
N GLU A 33 -0.84 -13.32 -17.38
CA GLU A 33 0.51 -13.84 -17.49
C GLU A 33 0.82 -14.89 -16.40
N ALA A 34 0.47 -14.60 -15.15
CA ALA A 34 0.61 -15.54 -14.05
C ALA A 34 -0.20 -16.82 -14.26
N ALA A 35 -1.41 -16.72 -14.81
CA ALA A 35 -2.23 -17.89 -15.13
C ALA A 35 -1.62 -18.72 -16.26
N ALA A 36 -1.02 -18.10 -17.26
CA ALA A 36 -0.34 -18.82 -18.34
C ALA A 36 0.91 -19.57 -17.85
N GLU A 37 1.62 -19.03 -16.86
CA GLU A 37 2.80 -19.65 -16.26
C GLU A 37 2.49 -20.56 -15.05
N MET A 38 1.21 -20.76 -14.72
CA MET A 38 0.80 -21.45 -13.49
C MET A 38 1.32 -22.89 -13.40
N LEU A 39 1.34 -23.64 -14.50
CA LEU A 39 1.81 -25.02 -14.54
C LEU A 39 3.27 -25.16 -14.97
N ASP A 40 3.76 -24.18 -15.75
CA ASP A 40 5.11 -24.23 -16.30
C ASP A 40 5.70 -22.83 -16.41
N TYR A 41 6.47 -22.44 -15.41
CA TYR A 41 7.21 -21.18 -15.44
C TYR A 41 8.38 -21.27 -16.43
N LYS A 42 8.26 -20.59 -17.56
CA LYS A 42 9.31 -20.42 -18.58
C LYS A 42 10.00 -21.72 -18.98
N GLY A 43 9.28 -22.83 -19.12
CA GLY A 43 9.81 -24.12 -19.55
C GLY A 43 10.53 -24.93 -18.48
N THR A 44 10.35 -24.58 -17.19
CA THR A 44 10.93 -25.32 -16.07
C THR A 44 10.19 -26.62 -15.76
N GLY A 45 8.99 -26.80 -16.33
CA GLY A 45 8.10 -27.92 -16.05
C GLY A 45 7.44 -27.89 -14.68
N MET A 46 7.51 -26.74 -13.96
CA MET A 46 6.89 -26.59 -12.65
C MET A 46 6.35 -25.19 -12.42
N SER A 47 5.38 -25.08 -11.51
CA SER A 47 4.86 -23.80 -11.00
C SER A 47 5.89 -23.11 -10.12
N VAL A 48 5.86 -21.77 -10.10
CA VAL A 48 6.62 -20.98 -9.11
C VAL A 48 6.24 -21.38 -7.66
N MET A 49 5.00 -21.83 -7.42
CA MET A 49 4.55 -22.29 -6.09
C MET A 49 5.24 -23.59 -5.63
N GLU A 50 5.73 -24.43 -6.56
CA GLU A 50 6.41 -25.69 -6.27
C GLU A 50 7.94 -25.53 -6.25
N MET A 51 8.43 -24.38 -6.68
CA MET A 51 9.84 -24.13 -6.94
C MET A 51 10.61 -23.96 -5.64
N SER A 52 11.73 -24.68 -5.50
CA SER A 52 12.64 -24.40 -4.41
C SER A 52 13.18 -22.97 -4.48
N HIS A 53 13.10 -22.23 -3.38
CA HIS A 53 13.68 -20.89 -3.29
C HIS A 53 15.21 -20.87 -3.44
N ARG A 54 15.88 -22.04 -3.37
CA ARG A 54 17.33 -22.20 -3.59
C ARG A 54 17.67 -22.58 -5.02
N SER A 55 16.66 -22.72 -5.90
CA SER A 55 16.89 -22.98 -7.33
C SER A 55 17.37 -21.72 -8.03
N LYS A 56 18.16 -21.89 -9.10
CA LYS A 56 18.59 -20.79 -9.95
C LYS A 56 17.40 -20.04 -10.59
N ALA A 57 16.33 -20.76 -10.91
CA ALA A 57 15.14 -20.16 -11.48
C ALA A 57 14.47 -19.19 -10.50
N TYR A 58 14.38 -19.58 -9.21
CA TYR A 58 13.81 -18.69 -8.20
C TYR A 58 14.76 -17.53 -7.85
N GLN A 59 16.08 -17.78 -7.79
CA GLN A 59 17.04 -16.70 -7.61
C GLN A 59 16.85 -15.60 -8.66
N ASN A 60 16.68 -15.99 -9.93
CA ASN A 60 16.40 -15.00 -10.99
C ASN A 60 15.10 -14.23 -10.75
N ILE A 61 14.05 -14.88 -10.21
CA ILE A 61 12.77 -14.20 -9.92
C ILE A 61 12.95 -13.10 -8.88
N ILE A 62 13.61 -13.38 -7.76
CA ILE A 62 13.80 -12.41 -6.69
C ILE A 62 14.78 -11.30 -7.08
N ASP A 63 15.85 -11.66 -7.79
CA ASP A 63 16.85 -10.69 -8.28
C ASP A 63 16.24 -9.74 -9.31
N GLU A 64 15.44 -10.24 -10.27
CA GLU A 64 14.71 -9.40 -11.21
C GLU A 64 13.71 -8.49 -10.51
N ALA A 65 12.98 -9.00 -9.52
CA ALA A 65 12.02 -8.20 -8.75
C ALA A 65 12.71 -7.06 -7.98
N GLU A 66 13.87 -7.34 -7.34
CA GLU A 66 14.65 -6.30 -6.67
C GLU A 66 15.19 -5.28 -7.66
N ALA A 67 15.75 -5.72 -8.79
CA ALA A 67 16.29 -4.84 -9.82
C ALA A 67 15.23 -3.92 -10.41
N ASP A 68 14.06 -4.45 -10.75
CA ASP A 68 12.95 -3.66 -11.29
C ASP A 68 12.42 -2.64 -10.26
N LEU A 69 12.37 -2.99 -8.98
CA LEU A 69 11.98 -2.08 -7.92
C LEU A 69 13.02 -0.95 -7.72
N ARG A 70 14.31 -1.31 -7.72
CA ARG A 70 15.40 -0.32 -7.64
C ARG A 70 15.36 0.67 -8.79
N GLU A 71 15.12 0.19 -10.02
CA GLU A 71 15.00 1.06 -11.19
C GLU A 71 13.79 1.99 -11.09
N LEU A 72 12.59 1.45 -10.75
CA LEU A 72 11.36 2.23 -10.63
C LEU A 72 11.47 3.36 -9.60
N MET A 73 12.08 3.10 -8.46
CA MET A 73 12.19 4.06 -7.36
C MET A 73 13.53 4.81 -7.34
N GLN A 74 14.46 4.48 -8.24
CA GLN A 74 15.83 5.03 -8.23
C GLN A 74 16.49 4.85 -6.85
N ILE A 75 16.39 3.62 -6.30
CA ILE A 75 16.90 3.32 -4.95
C ILE A 75 18.43 3.42 -4.93
N PRO A 76 19.04 4.27 -4.07
CA PRO A 76 20.49 4.38 -3.96
C PRO A 76 21.15 3.08 -3.50
N ASP A 77 22.43 2.87 -3.85
CA ASP A 77 23.16 1.63 -3.53
C ASP A 77 23.33 1.39 -2.02
N ASN A 78 23.30 2.47 -1.22
CA ASN A 78 23.38 2.41 0.24
C ASN A 78 22.05 2.08 0.93
N TYR A 79 21.10 1.50 0.19
CA TYR A 79 19.85 0.97 0.74
C TYR A 79 19.73 -0.52 0.44
N LYS A 80 19.25 -1.29 1.41
CA LYS A 80 18.85 -2.70 1.24
C LYS A 80 17.36 -2.79 0.94
N VAL A 81 17.02 -3.64 -0.01
CA VAL A 81 15.63 -4.02 -0.31
C VAL A 81 15.37 -5.38 0.30
N LEU A 82 14.37 -5.48 1.16
CA LEU A 82 14.03 -6.71 1.87
C LEU A 82 12.60 -7.13 1.50
N PHE A 83 12.44 -8.39 1.13
CA PHE A 83 11.14 -9.05 0.95
C PHE A 83 10.83 -9.85 2.21
N LEU A 84 9.84 -9.40 2.97
CA LEU A 84 9.51 -9.90 4.30
C LEU A 84 8.10 -10.49 4.33
N GLN A 85 7.78 -11.18 5.41
CA GLN A 85 6.46 -11.70 5.74
C GLN A 85 5.84 -10.90 6.89
N GLY A 86 4.68 -11.33 7.40
CA GLY A 86 4.07 -10.80 8.62
C GLY A 86 3.18 -9.57 8.45
N GLY A 87 3.06 -9.02 7.23
CA GLY A 87 2.31 -7.80 6.97
C GLY A 87 2.94 -6.55 7.60
N SER A 88 2.40 -5.37 7.28
CA SER A 88 2.88 -4.10 7.87
C SER A 88 2.74 -4.06 9.39
N SER A 89 1.81 -4.85 9.96
CA SER A 89 1.65 -4.91 11.42
C SER A 89 2.86 -5.51 12.14
N GLN A 90 3.58 -6.44 11.51
CA GLN A 90 4.83 -6.95 12.08
C GLN A 90 5.93 -5.89 12.08
N GLN A 91 5.92 -4.97 11.12
CA GLN A 91 6.88 -3.86 11.09
C GLN A 91 6.69 -2.89 12.26
N PHE A 92 5.48 -2.78 12.83
CA PHE A 92 5.26 -1.98 14.03
C PHE A 92 6.11 -2.44 15.22
N ALA A 93 6.41 -3.75 15.28
CA ALA A 93 7.32 -4.34 16.25
C ALA A 93 8.79 -4.35 15.77
N MET A 94 9.03 -4.76 14.50
CA MET A 94 10.39 -4.86 13.95
C MET A 94 11.13 -3.52 13.95
N ILE A 95 10.45 -2.42 13.60
CA ILE A 95 11.07 -1.09 13.55
C ILE A 95 11.66 -0.71 14.93
N PRO A 96 10.89 -0.65 16.02
CA PRO A 96 11.48 -0.31 17.32
C PRO A 96 12.52 -1.34 17.78
N MET A 97 12.33 -2.64 17.54
CA MET A 97 13.31 -3.67 17.91
C MET A 97 14.66 -3.46 17.26
N ASN A 98 14.71 -2.95 16.03
CA ASN A 98 15.94 -2.76 15.27
C ASN A 98 16.52 -1.35 15.38
N LEU A 99 15.68 -0.32 15.55
CA LEU A 99 16.12 1.07 15.41
C LEU A 99 16.14 1.85 16.72
N MET A 100 15.38 1.45 17.76
CA MET A 100 15.15 2.23 18.98
C MET A 100 16.32 2.08 19.99
N LYS A 101 17.52 2.45 19.56
CA LYS A 101 18.78 2.24 20.33
C LYS A 101 18.87 3.13 21.55
N ASN A 102 18.43 4.39 21.47
CA ASN A 102 18.34 5.32 22.61
C ASN A 102 17.04 5.12 23.40
N GLY A 103 16.16 4.25 22.95
CA GLY A 103 14.89 3.97 23.58
C GLY A 103 13.83 5.06 23.36
N VAL A 104 13.98 5.96 22.40
CA VAL A 104 13.05 7.07 22.12
C VAL A 104 12.72 7.14 20.64
N ALA A 105 11.44 7.32 20.31
CA ALA A 105 11.00 7.58 18.95
C ALA A 105 9.78 8.51 18.92
N ASP A 106 9.65 9.28 17.85
CA ASP A 106 8.59 10.26 17.66
C ASP A 106 7.64 9.83 16.55
N TYR A 107 6.35 9.99 16.80
CA TYR A 107 5.28 9.55 15.90
C TYR A 107 4.34 10.70 15.55
N ILE A 108 3.98 10.81 14.27
CA ILE A 108 2.95 11.73 13.79
C ILE A 108 1.69 10.89 13.51
N ILE A 109 0.62 11.14 14.29
CA ILE A 109 -0.57 10.30 14.32
C ILE A 109 -1.65 10.90 13.40
N THR A 110 -1.66 10.46 12.15
CA THR A 110 -2.61 10.92 11.12
C THR A 110 -3.67 9.87 10.76
N GLY A 111 -3.76 8.80 11.55
CA GLY A 111 -4.73 7.74 11.34
C GLY A 111 -4.51 6.53 12.24
N GLN A 112 -5.41 5.55 12.10
CA GLN A 112 -5.41 4.36 12.94
C GLN A 112 -4.13 3.53 12.81
N TRP A 113 -3.51 3.47 11.61
CA TRP A 113 -2.31 2.68 11.41
C TRP A 113 -1.10 3.29 12.11
N ALA A 114 -0.89 4.60 11.97
CA ALA A 114 0.14 5.33 12.73
C ALA A 114 -0.09 5.20 14.25
N ARG A 115 -1.36 5.27 14.69
CA ARG A 115 -1.71 5.07 16.11
C ARG A 115 -1.36 3.67 16.61
N LYS A 116 -1.63 2.62 15.83
CA LYS A 116 -1.26 1.24 16.18
C LYS A 116 0.26 1.06 16.23
N ALA A 117 0.99 1.61 15.26
CA ALA A 117 2.44 1.57 15.26
C ALA A 117 3.03 2.28 16.52
N TRP A 118 2.49 3.43 16.86
CA TRP A 118 2.86 4.15 18.08
C TRP A 118 2.55 3.36 19.38
N GLN A 119 1.38 2.72 19.43
CA GLN A 119 1.00 1.90 20.59
C GLN A 119 1.92 0.69 20.74
N GLU A 120 2.28 0.04 19.64
CA GLU A 120 3.23 -1.08 19.64
C GLU A 120 4.63 -0.63 20.07
N ALA A 121 5.12 0.49 19.57
CA ALA A 121 6.44 1.01 19.92
C ALA A 121 6.62 1.31 21.42
N LYS A 122 5.52 1.63 22.14
CA LYS A 122 5.55 1.82 23.59
C LYS A 122 5.93 0.58 24.38
N LEU A 123 5.84 -0.60 23.77
CA LEU A 123 6.28 -1.86 24.39
C LEU A 123 7.80 -1.97 24.45
N TYR A 124 8.50 -1.17 23.64
CA TYR A 124 9.94 -1.26 23.42
C TYR A 124 10.71 -0.05 23.99
N GLY A 125 10.05 1.09 24.19
CA GLY A 125 10.67 2.29 24.71
C GLY A 125 9.69 3.46 24.82
N LYS A 126 10.22 4.66 24.91
CA LYS A 126 9.45 5.91 24.96
C LYS A 126 9.03 6.32 23.54
N ALA A 127 7.78 6.10 23.18
CA ALA A 127 7.22 6.56 21.92
C ALA A 127 6.33 7.80 22.18
N ASN A 128 6.71 8.94 21.58
CA ASN A 128 6.02 10.21 21.73
C ASN A 128 5.08 10.44 20.54
N ALA A 129 3.83 10.82 20.79
CA ALA A 129 2.94 11.35 19.75
C ALA A 129 3.17 12.87 19.68
N ILE A 130 3.98 13.32 18.72
CA ILE A 130 4.41 14.73 18.63
C ILE A 130 3.46 15.62 17.84
N ALA A 131 2.58 15.02 17.03
CA ALA A 131 1.48 15.69 16.34
C ALA A 131 0.37 14.68 16.05
N SER A 132 -0.87 15.17 15.95
CA SER A 132 -2.04 14.35 15.62
C SER A 132 -3.09 15.18 14.92
N SER A 133 -3.92 14.56 14.08
CA SER A 133 -5.14 15.14 13.51
C SER A 133 -6.40 14.39 13.98
N GLU A 134 -6.32 13.73 15.14
CA GLU A 134 -7.42 12.98 15.74
C GLU A 134 -8.61 13.91 16.10
N ASP A 135 -8.33 15.16 16.43
CA ASP A 135 -9.31 16.22 16.74
C ASP A 135 -10.36 16.43 15.63
N ALA A 136 -9.99 16.18 14.38
CA ALA A 136 -10.87 16.27 13.22
C ALA A 136 -11.04 14.91 12.52
N THR A 137 -11.02 13.82 13.25
CA THR A 137 -11.17 12.45 12.73
C THR A 137 -10.18 12.16 11.57
N TYR A 138 -8.95 12.67 11.70
CA TYR A 138 -7.87 12.50 10.73
C TYR A 138 -8.19 13.00 9.30
N SER A 139 -9.02 14.01 9.18
CA SER A 139 -9.43 14.59 7.88
C SER A 139 -8.38 15.54 7.27
N TYR A 140 -7.27 15.77 7.96
CA TYR A 140 -6.17 16.63 7.50
C TYR A 140 -4.81 16.10 7.94
N ILE A 141 -3.73 16.61 7.33
CA ILE A 141 -2.35 16.40 7.76
C ILE A 141 -1.90 17.62 8.59
N PRO A 142 -1.38 17.44 9.82
CA PRO A 142 -0.86 18.55 10.63
C PRO A 142 0.26 19.30 9.91
N ASN A 143 0.50 20.56 10.29
CA ASN A 143 1.68 21.25 9.83
C ASN A 143 2.93 20.61 10.45
N CYS A 144 3.79 20.05 9.60
CA CYS A 144 4.97 19.29 9.98
C CYS A 144 6.31 20.03 9.71
N ALA A 145 6.27 21.35 9.49
CA ALA A 145 7.46 22.15 9.20
C ALA A 145 8.34 22.36 10.43
N ASP A 146 7.73 22.52 11.60
CA ASP A 146 8.46 22.72 12.87
C ASP A 146 7.78 21.95 14.01
N LEU A 147 8.08 20.66 14.06
CA LEU A 147 7.60 19.74 15.09
C LEU A 147 8.56 19.68 16.28
N PRO A 148 8.07 19.38 17.50
CA PRO A 148 8.87 19.18 18.69
C PRO A 148 9.59 17.82 18.65
N ILE A 149 10.50 17.63 17.68
CA ILE A 149 11.30 16.42 17.55
C ILE A 149 12.19 16.28 18.78
N SER A 150 12.18 15.10 19.42
CA SER A 150 13.03 14.79 20.57
C SER A 150 14.51 14.74 20.17
N GLU A 151 15.39 15.35 20.94
CA GLU A 151 16.82 15.36 20.66
C GLU A 151 17.43 13.96 20.65
N ASP A 152 16.92 13.07 21.50
CA ASP A 152 17.33 11.68 21.66
C ASP A 152 16.52 10.70 20.80
N ALA A 153 15.57 11.16 19.98
CA ALA A 153 14.80 10.27 19.12
C ALA A 153 15.69 9.52 18.13
N ASP A 154 15.48 8.23 18.03
CA ASP A 154 16.16 7.36 17.07
C ASP A 154 15.55 7.50 15.66
N TYR A 155 14.25 7.77 15.58
CA TYR A 155 13.53 7.99 14.31
C TYR A 155 12.23 8.79 14.52
N VAL A 156 11.71 9.30 13.39
CA VAL A 156 10.37 9.88 13.28
C VAL A 156 9.53 8.98 12.38
N TYR A 157 8.31 8.66 12.81
CA TYR A 157 7.43 7.73 12.09
C TYR A 157 6.21 8.45 11.51
N ILE A 158 5.86 8.10 10.25
CA ILE A 158 4.61 8.47 9.60
C ILE A 158 3.94 7.27 8.92
N CYS A 159 2.61 7.34 8.76
CA CYS A 159 1.86 6.59 7.76
C CYS A 159 1.56 7.56 6.62
N GLU A 160 2.27 7.43 5.50
CA GLU A 160 2.30 8.47 4.47
C GLU A 160 0.97 8.65 3.76
N ASN A 161 0.23 7.56 3.55
CA ASN A 161 -1.12 7.58 3.01
C ASN A 161 -2.09 6.82 3.92
N ASN A 162 -3.08 7.50 4.44
CA ASN A 162 -4.02 6.97 5.41
C ASN A 162 -5.21 6.28 4.73
N THR A 163 -5.11 4.99 4.54
CA THR A 163 -6.08 4.15 3.81
C THR A 163 -7.53 4.30 4.28
N ILE A 164 -7.75 4.52 5.58
CA ILE A 164 -9.10 4.62 6.18
C ILE A 164 -9.67 6.01 5.98
N TYR A 165 -8.84 7.04 6.19
CA TYR A 165 -9.28 8.44 6.27
C TYR A 165 -9.05 9.22 4.99
N GLY A 166 -8.26 8.70 4.04
CA GLY A 166 -8.04 9.29 2.73
C GLY A 166 -7.10 10.50 2.71
N THR A 167 -6.33 10.72 3.77
CA THR A 167 -5.31 11.78 3.83
C THR A 167 -3.95 11.25 3.38
N LYS A 168 -3.12 12.13 2.79
CA LYS A 168 -1.76 11.84 2.35
C LYS A 168 -0.81 12.98 2.72
N PHE A 169 0.40 12.62 3.14
CA PHE A 169 1.52 13.56 3.23
C PHE A 169 2.01 13.90 1.82
N TRP A 170 1.75 15.13 1.35
CA TRP A 170 2.28 15.66 0.10
C TRP A 170 3.64 16.32 0.29
N GLN A 171 3.97 16.65 1.53
CA GLN A 171 5.27 17.13 1.97
C GLN A 171 5.69 16.31 3.17
N LEU A 172 6.92 15.83 3.15
CA LEU A 172 7.49 15.08 4.26
C LEU A 172 7.73 16.00 5.47
N PRO A 173 7.64 15.48 6.70
CA PRO A 173 7.93 16.25 7.89
C PRO A 173 9.41 16.65 7.96
N ASN A 174 9.68 17.81 8.51
CA ASN A 174 11.05 18.17 8.89
C ASN A 174 11.44 17.38 10.14
N THR A 175 12.25 16.33 9.95
CA THR A 175 12.69 15.44 11.04
C THR A 175 13.90 15.97 11.82
N LYS A 176 14.38 17.16 11.50
CA LYS A 176 15.59 17.77 12.11
C LYS A 176 16.81 16.81 12.06
N GLY A 177 16.92 16.06 10.96
CA GLY A 177 18.03 15.13 10.71
C GLY A 177 17.86 13.72 11.28
N LYS A 178 16.73 13.42 11.96
CA LYS A 178 16.42 12.07 12.40
C LYS A 178 15.96 11.19 11.22
N ALA A 179 16.19 9.89 11.31
CA ALA A 179 15.74 8.95 10.31
C ALA A 179 14.21 8.99 10.17
N LEU A 180 13.69 9.19 8.95
CA LEU A 180 12.26 9.10 8.67
C LEU A 180 11.88 7.65 8.38
N VAL A 181 10.92 7.12 9.12
CA VAL A 181 10.30 5.81 8.89
C VAL A 181 8.89 6.02 8.35
N SER A 182 8.61 5.49 7.18
CA SER A 182 7.34 5.69 6.50
C SER A 182 6.65 4.37 6.13
N ASP A 183 5.40 4.20 6.59
CA ASP A 183 4.47 3.20 6.05
C ASP A 183 3.82 3.73 4.79
N VAL A 184 4.23 3.20 3.65
CA VAL A 184 3.71 3.56 2.33
C VAL A 184 2.73 2.53 1.76
N SER A 185 2.22 1.60 2.57
CA SER A 185 1.42 0.45 2.10
C SER A 185 0.34 0.82 1.08
N SER A 186 -0.35 1.93 1.26
CA SER A 186 -1.46 2.31 0.38
C SER A 186 -1.10 3.34 -0.71
N CYS A 187 0.16 3.76 -0.79
CA CYS A 187 0.67 4.62 -1.87
C CYS A 187 1.97 4.09 -2.49
N PHE A 188 2.39 2.87 -2.15
CA PHE A 188 3.63 2.29 -2.66
C PHE A 188 3.60 2.24 -4.20
N LEU A 189 4.63 2.81 -4.85
CA LEU A 189 4.75 2.93 -6.31
C LEU A 189 3.57 3.64 -7.00
N SER A 190 2.90 4.56 -6.31
CA SER A 190 1.86 5.39 -6.92
C SER A 190 2.40 6.65 -7.60
N GLU A 191 3.62 7.05 -7.25
CA GLU A 191 4.30 8.24 -7.73
C GLU A 191 5.83 8.14 -7.50
N PRO A 192 6.66 8.98 -8.13
CA PRO A 192 8.07 9.10 -7.82
C PRO A 192 8.26 9.62 -6.38
N VAL A 193 9.27 9.07 -5.69
CA VAL A 193 9.71 9.54 -4.37
C VAL A 193 11.23 9.65 -4.35
N ASP A 194 11.77 10.59 -3.59
CA ASP A 194 13.21 10.66 -3.32
C ASP A 194 13.53 9.76 -2.12
N VAL A 195 13.99 8.54 -2.40
CA VAL A 195 14.31 7.53 -1.37
C VAL A 195 15.36 8.04 -0.38
N SER A 196 16.25 8.96 -0.77
CA SER A 196 17.31 9.48 0.08
C SER A 196 16.79 10.29 1.30
N GLN A 197 15.54 10.74 1.26
CA GLN A 197 14.88 11.46 2.36
C GLN A 197 14.41 10.53 3.49
N TYR A 198 14.47 9.22 3.30
CA TYR A 198 13.96 8.24 4.25
C TYR A 198 15.11 7.43 4.87
N GLY A 199 14.94 7.06 6.12
CA GLY A 199 15.71 5.99 6.74
C GLY A 199 15.13 4.62 6.41
N VAL A 200 13.78 4.50 6.47
CA VAL A 200 13.03 3.28 6.15
C VAL A 200 11.76 3.63 5.39
N ILE A 201 11.56 2.98 4.25
CA ILE A 201 10.28 2.93 3.54
C ILE A 201 9.79 1.48 3.63
N TYR A 202 8.57 1.24 4.06
CA TYR A 202 8.02 -0.10 4.04
C TYR A 202 6.53 -0.12 3.68
N GLY A 203 6.06 -1.25 3.20
CA GLY A 203 4.65 -1.42 2.90
C GLY A 203 4.23 -2.86 2.65
N GLY A 204 3.01 -3.19 3.08
CA GLY A 204 2.33 -4.41 2.67
C GLY A 204 1.87 -4.29 1.22
N VAL A 205 2.31 -5.21 0.38
CA VAL A 205 2.12 -5.12 -1.08
C VAL A 205 0.67 -5.33 -1.53
N GLN A 206 -0.19 -5.92 -0.71
CA GLN A 206 -1.58 -6.31 -1.04
C GLN A 206 -2.52 -5.15 -1.38
N LYS A 207 -2.07 -3.92 -1.25
CA LYS A 207 -2.87 -2.74 -1.58
C LYS A 207 -2.62 -2.29 -3.02
N ASN A 208 -1.38 -2.02 -3.38
CA ASN A 208 -1.08 -1.35 -4.64
C ASN A 208 -0.13 -2.11 -5.58
N ILE A 209 0.65 -3.07 -5.09
CA ILE A 209 1.78 -3.63 -5.85
C ILE A 209 1.93 -5.14 -5.82
N GLY A 210 0.99 -5.88 -5.24
CA GLY A 210 1.06 -7.35 -5.20
C GLY A 210 -0.07 -8.00 -4.43
N PRO A 211 0.03 -9.32 -4.16
CA PRO A 211 -0.94 -10.07 -3.37
C PRO A 211 -0.62 -9.97 -1.86
N ALA A 212 -1.56 -10.40 -1.01
CA ALA A 212 -1.30 -10.53 0.42
C ALA A 212 -0.15 -11.52 0.71
N GLY A 213 0.63 -11.23 1.77
CA GLY A 213 1.67 -12.13 2.28
C GLY A 213 3.10 -11.58 2.16
N VAL A 214 3.33 -10.55 1.36
CA VAL A 214 4.63 -9.88 1.21
C VAL A 214 4.60 -8.49 1.85
N VAL A 215 5.69 -8.16 2.52
CA VAL A 215 6.06 -6.78 2.88
C VAL A 215 7.38 -6.46 2.20
N ILE A 216 7.48 -5.29 1.62
CA ILE A 216 8.76 -4.78 1.14
C ILE A 216 9.23 -3.71 2.10
N ALA A 217 10.49 -3.79 2.51
CA ALA A 217 11.18 -2.77 3.30
C ALA A 217 12.45 -2.32 2.57
N ILE A 218 12.57 -1.01 2.38
CA ILE A 218 13.74 -0.35 1.78
C ILE A 218 14.40 0.42 2.93
N ILE A 219 15.58 -0.02 3.33
CA ILE A 219 16.22 0.43 4.57
C ILE A 219 17.61 0.95 4.27
N ARG A 220 17.92 2.16 4.75
CA ARG A 220 19.24 2.72 4.64
C ARG A 220 20.26 1.86 5.41
N GLU A 221 21.39 1.56 4.79
CA GLU A 221 22.33 0.52 5.25
C GLU A 221 22.92 0.81 6.64
N ASP A 222 23.12 2.07 6.99
CA ASP A 222 23.59 2.50 8.32
C ASP A 222 22.61 2.18 9.47
N LEU A 223 21.34 1.93 9.15
CA LEU A 223 20.31 1.55 10.11
C LEU A 223 20.22 0.02 10.31
N ILE A 224 20.96 -0.77 9.52
CA ILE A 224 20.99 -2.24 9.61
C ILE A 224 22.24 -2.64 10.39
N SER A 225 22.06 -3.16 11.59
CA SER A 225 23.17 -3.59 12.45
C SER A 225 22.78 -4.78 13.32
N ASP A 226 23.78 -5.39 13.99
CA ASP A 226 23.55 -6.41 15.02
C ASP A 226 23.04 -5.81 16.34
N GLU A 227 23.17 -4.49 16.51
CA GLU A 227 22.71 -3.76 17.69
C GLU A 227 21.20 -3.56 17.66
N CYS A 228 20.47 -4.61 18.02
CA CYS A 228 19.03 -4.60 18.21
C CYS A 228 18.69 -4.56 19.69
N LEU A 229 17.45 -4.26 20.04
CA LEU A 229 16.99 -4.38 21.41
C LEU A 229 17.23 -5.80 21.97
N PRO A 230 17.62 -5.95 23.25
CA PRO A 230 17.84 -7.26 23.86
C PRO A 230 16.63 -8.19 23.68
N GLY A 231 16.88 -9.45 23.32
CA GLY A 231 15.83 -10.42 23.09
C GLY A 231 15.15 -10.36 21.72
N THR A 232 15.60 -9.49 20.80
CA THR A 232 15.06 -9.47 19.45
C THR A 232 15.28 -10.82 18.75
N PRO A 233 14.18 -11.52 18.36
CA PRO A 233 14.29 -12.82 17.67
C PRO A 233 15.03 -12.70 16.33
N THR A 234 15.75 -13.78 15.94
CA THR A 234 16.52 -13.82 14.69
C THR A 234 15.70 -13.39 13.47
N MET A 235 14.47 -13.88 13.34
CA MET A 235 13.58 -13.56 12.21
C MET A 235 13.04 -12.14 12.21
N LEU A 236 13.19 -11.39 13.31
CA LEU A 236 12.76 -9.99 13.41
C LEU A 236 13.92 -9.00 13.30
N LYS A 237 15.16 -9.48 13.07
CA LYS A 237 16.32 -8.64 12.79
C LYS A 237 16.42 -8.33 11.29
N TYR A 238 16.46 -7.05 10.93
CA TYR A 238 16.66 -6.66 9.52
C TYR A 238 17.98 -7.20 8.95
N LYS A 239 19.04 -7.25 9.77
CA LYS A 239 20.33 -7.78 9.35
C LYS A 239 20.26 -9.23 8.93
N THR A 240 19.48 -10.08 9.61
CA THR A 240 19.28 -11.47 9.22
C THR A 240 18.77 -11.58 7.78
N HIS A 241 17.82 -10.74 7.40
CA HIS A 241 17.25 -10.73 6.06
C HIS A 241 18.20 -10.09 5.04
N ALA A 242 18.88 -9.01 5.40
CA ALA A 242 19.82 -8.32 4.54
C ALA A 242 21.02 -9.19 4.16
N ASP A 243 21.63 -9.88 5.14
CA ASP A 243 22.77 -10.76 4.92
C ASP A 243 22.45 -12.01 4.09
N ASN A 244 21.17 -12.35 3.98
CA ASN A 244 20.70 -13.55 3.27
C ASN A 244 19.82 -13.22 2.04
N GLY A 245 19.81 -11.99 1.53
CA GLY A 245 19.03 -11.60 0.36
C GLY A 245 17.55 -11.94 0.49
N SER A 246 16.98 -11.74 1.68
CA SER A 246 15.59 -12.09 2.05
C SER A 246 15.26 -13.59 2.03
N MET A 247 16.27 -14.47 1.90
CA MET A 247 16.12 -15.91 1.79
C MET A 247 16.80 -16.68 2.94
N TYR A 248 16.85 -16.09 4.14
CA TYR A 248 17.28 -16.81 5.34
C TYR A 248 16.46 -18.09 5.56
N ASN A 249 15.16 -18.02 5.38
CA ASN A 249 14.23 -19.14 5.25
C ASN A 249 13.45 -19.03 3.93
N THR A 250 12.56 -19.96 3.65
CA THR A 250 11.70 -19.91 2.47
C THR A 250 10.86 -18.62 2.46
N PRO A 251 11.06 -17.74 1.48
CA PRO A 251 10.31 -16.48 1.38
C PRO A 251 8.88 -16.73 0.83
N PRO A 252 8.00 -15.72 0.82
CA PRO A 252 6.68 -15.81 0.17
C PRO A 252 6.83 -15.82 -1.36
N ALA A 253 7.38 -16.92 -1.90
CA ALA A 253 7.93 -17.05 -3.24
C ALA A 253 6.97 -16.59 -4.35
N TYR A 254 5.74 -17.09 -4.34
CA TYR A 254 4.76 -16.74 -5.36
C TYR A 254 4.31 -15.26 -5.24
N GLY A 255 4.22 -14.74 -4.02
CA GLY A 255 3.91 -13.33 -3.80
C GLY A 255 4.97 -12.40 -4.39
N ILE A 256 6.26 -12.73 -4.20
CA ILE A 256 7.38 -11.96 -4.76
C ILE A 256 7.38 -12.03 -6.28
N TYR A 257 7.12 -13.21 -6.86
CA TYR A 257 6.95 -13.37 -8.30
C TYR A 257 5.85 -12.47 -8.88
N ILE A 258 4.68 -12.39 -8.23
CA ILE A 258 3.59 -11.49 -8.66
C ILE A 258 4.01 -10.02 -8.51
N CYS A 259 4.69 -9.65 -7.42
CA CYS A 259 5.24 -8.29 -7.27
C CYS A 259 6.18 -7.94 -8.44
N GLY A 260 7.10 -8.82 -8.80
CA GLY A 260 8.00 -8.62 -9.95
C GLY A 260 7.23 -8.39 -11.25
N LYS A 261 6.14 -9.12 -11.49
CA LYS A 261 5.28 -8.87 -12.66
C LYS A 261 4.58 -7.51 -12.60
N VAL A 262 4.11 -7.09 -11.42
CA VAL A 262 3.53 -5.74 -11.25
C VAL A 262 4.58 -4.66 -11.49
N PHE A 263 5.83 -4.85 -11.08
CA PHE A 263 6.91 -3.89 -11.33
C PHE A 263 7.20 -3.77 -12.83
N LYS A 264 7.26 -4.89 -13.56
CA LYS A 264 7.40 -4.88 -15.02
C LYS A 264 6.21 -4.21 -15.70
N TRP A 265 4.99 -4.45 -15.22
CA TRP A 265 3.80 -3.76 -15.68
C TRP A 265 3.91 -2.24 -15.50
N LEU A 266 4.33 -1.76 -14.31
CA LEU A 266 4.53 -0.33 -14.03
C LEU A 266 5.58 0.29 -14.96
N LYS A 267 6.69 -0.42 -15.23
CA LYS A 267 7.70 0.02 -16.22
C LYS A 267 7.08 0.16 -17.61
N ALA A 268 6.27 -0.81 -18.04
CA ALA A 268 5.57 -0.79 -19.33
C ALA A 268 4.54 0.34 -19.44
N GLN A 269 3.96 0.79 -18.30
CA GLN A 269 3.07 1.97 -18.25
C GLN A 269 3.83 3.31 -18.33
N GLY A 270 5.15 3.30 -18.45
CA GLY A 270 5.99 4.50 -18.49
C GLY A 270 6.58 4.91 -17.15
N GLY A 271 6.56 4.00 -16.16
CA GLY A 271 7.14 4.22 -14.85
C GLY A 271 6.30 5.11 -13.91
N LEU A 272 6.90 5.51 -12.80
CA LEU A 272 6.16 6.16 -11.72
C LEU A 272 5.66 7.57 -12.07
N ALA A 273 6.35 8.31 -12.94
CA ALA A 273 5.89 9.64 -13.38
C ALA A 273 4.61 9.55 -14.21
N ALA A 274 4.54 8.60 -15.15
CA ALA A 274 3.35 8.34 -15.93
C ALA A 274 2.20 7.81 -15.06
N MET A 275 2.51 6.94 -14.10
CA MET A 275 1.53 6.40 -13.16
C MET A 275 0.95 7.50 -12.26
N LYS A 276 1.78 8.43 -11.77
CA LYS A 276 1.30 9.60 -11.02
C LYS A 276 0.30 10.42 -11.83
N ALA A 277 0.66 10.77 -13.06
CA ALA A 277 -0.22 11.54 -13.93
C ALA A 277 -1.55 10.81 -14.23
N TYR A 278 -1.49 9.48 -14.38
CA TYR A 278 -2.68 8.64 -14.52
C TYR A 278 -3.54 8.66 -13.25
N ASN A 279 -2.95 8.49 -12.08
CA ASN A 279 -3.63 8.51 -10.80
C ASN A 279 -4.27 9.88 -10.49
N GLU A 280 -3.59 10.98 -10.81
CA GLU A 280 -4.11 12.35 -10.67
C GLU A 280 -5.37 12.55 -11.52
N LYS A 281 -5.34 12.15 -12.81
CA LYS A 281 -6.52 12.23 -13.69
C LYS A 281 -7.67 11.38 -13.15
N LYS A 282 -7.39 10.17 -12.74
CA LYS A 282 -8.36 9.22 -12.19
C LYS A 282 -9.02 9.75 -10.91
N ALA A 283 -8.22 10.22 -9.96
CA ALA A 283 -8.72 10.77 -8.70
C ALA A 283 -9.52 12.07 -8.94
N LYS A 284 -9.08 12.91 -9.89
CA LYS A 284 -9.78 14.15 -10.25
C LYS A 284 -11.22 13.90 -10.69
N ILE A 285 -11.51 12.85 -11.46
CA ILE A 285 -12.86 12.51 -11.91
C ILE A 285 -13.80 12.33 -10.71
N LEU A 286 -13.35 11.58 -9.70
CA LEU A 286 -14.17 11.32 -8.51
C LEU A 286 -14.27 12.56 -7.59
N TYR A 287 -13.15 13.24 -7.37
CA TYR A 287 -13.14 14.43 -6.51
C TYR A 287 -13.92 15.62 -7.08
N ASP A 288 -13.85 15.86 -8.40
CA ASP A 288 -14.65 16.91 -9.04
C ASP A 288 -16.15 16.65 -8.82
N PHE A 289 -16.58 15.40 -9.01
CA PHE A 289 -17.97 15.03 -8.72
C PHE A 289 -18.33 15.24 -7.24
N LEU A 290 -17.50 14.77 -6.31
CA LEU A 290 -17.77 14.93 -4.86
C LEU A 290 -17.82 16.40 -4.42
N ASP A 291 -17.07 17.27 -5.07
CA ASP A 291 -17.06 18.70 -4.77
C ASP A 291 -18.32 19.44 -5.27
N GLU A 292 -18.96 18.92 -6.32
CA GLU A 292 -20.18 19.49 -6.92
C GLU A 292 -21.46 18.81 -6.44
N SER A 293 -21.39 17.55 -5.98
CA SER A 293 -22.55 16.75 -5.58
C SER A 293 -23.34 17.40 -4.45
N LYS A 294 -24.66 17.34 -4.55
CA LYS A 294 -25.59 17.78 -3.50
C LYS A 294 -25.77 16.72 -2.42
N LEU A 295 -25.61 15.45 -2.76
CA LEU A 295 -25.81 14.31 -1.87
C LEU A 295 -24.48 13.82 -1.28
N PHE A 296 -23.47 13.54 -2.12
CA PHE A 296 -22.20 12.95 -1.68
C PHE A 296 -21.20 14.02 -1.24
N LYS A 297 -20.49 13.76 -0.14
CA LYS A 297 -19.46 14.67 0.38
C LYS A 297 -18.17 13.92 0.68
N GLY A 298 -17.04 14.40 0.15
CA GLY A 298 -15.73 13.94 0.56
C GLY A 298 -15.42 14.37 1.99
N THR A 299 -14.72 13.52 2.74
CA THR A 299 -14.45 13.76 4.17
C THR A 299 -13.09 14.41 4.44
N VAL A 300 -12.26 14.62 3.42
CA VAL A 300 -10.88 15.09 3.54
C VAL A 300 -10.74 16.53 3.04
N VAL A 301 -9.96 17.35 3.74
CA VAL A 301 -9.61 18.70 3.28
C VAL A 301 -8.85 18.61 1.94
N LYS A 302 -9.19 19.50 0.99
CA LYS A 302 -8.74 19.38 -0.42
C LYS A 302 -7.23 19.21 -0.59
N LYS A 303 -6.43 19.97 0.18
CA LYS A 303 -4.96 19.96 0.07
C LYS A 303 -4.31 18.64 0.50
N ASP A 304 -4.99 17.82 1.30
CA ASP A 304 -4.46 16.60 1.91
C ASP A 304 -5.09 15.32 1.34
N ARG A 305 -5.88 15.43 0.27
CA ARG A 305 -6.58 14.32 -0.38
C ARG A 305 -5.62 13.30 -0.96
N SER A 306 -5.89 12.01 -0.68
CA SER A 306 -5.20 10.86 -1.27
C SER A 306 -5.63 10.65 -2.72
N LEU A 307 -4.69 10.25 -3.60
CA LEU A 307 -5.02 9.75 -4.94
C LEU A 307 -5.41 8.26 -4.94
N MET A 308 -5.23 7.57 -3.80
CA MET A 308 -5.41 6.12 -3.70
C MET A 308 -6.71 5.72 -3.00
N ASN A 309 -7.11 6.47 -1.96
CA ASN A 309 -8.25 6.12 -1.11
C ASN A 309 -9.14 7.35 -0.95
N VAL A 310 -10.34 7.27 -1.46
CA VAL A 310 -11.31 8.38 -1.49
C VAL A 310 -12.50 8.03 -0.60
N PRO A 311 -12.54 8.46 0.68
CA PRO A 311 -13.70 8.29 1.54
C PRO A 311 -14.74 9.37 1.26
N PHE A 312 -16.02 8.99 1.33
CA PHE A 312 -17.15 9.90 1.16
C PHE A 312 -18.39 9.39 1.90
N ILE A 313 -19.33 10.29 2.14
CA ILE A 313 -20.59 10.04 2.87
C ILE A 313 -21.75 10.76 2.17
N THR A 314 -22.98 10.31 2.45
CA THR A 314 -24.19 11.09 2.13
C THR A 314 -24.67 11.95 3.31
N GLY A 315 -24.15 11.70 4.51
CA GLY A 315 -24.65 12.29 5.76
C GLY A 315 -25.87 11.58 6.34
N ASN A 316 -26.36 10.53 5.67
CA ASN A 316 -27.45 9.67 6.12
C ASN A 316 -27.02 8.20 6.01
N GLN A 317 -26.96 7.50 7.15
CA GLN A 317 -26.46 6.12 7.21
C GLN A 317 -27.33 5.13 6.42
N ASP A 318 -28.65 5.35 6.31
CA ASP A 318 -29.55 4.50 5.53
C ASP A 318 -29.30 4.68 4.03
N LEU A 319 -29.03 5.91 3.58
CA LEU A 319 -28.63 6.18 2.19
C LEU A 319 -27.24 5.62 1.88
N ASP A 320 -26.28 5.71 2.81
CA ASP A 320 -24.97 5.09 2.66
C ASP A 320 -25.11 3.58 2.46
N ALA A 321 -25.93 2.92 3.29
CA ALA A 321 -26.17 1.48 3.19
C ALA A 321 -26.92 1.10 1.89
N LYS A 322 -27.91 1.89 1.49
CA LYS A 322 -28.64 1.73 0.22
C LYS A 322 -27.69 1.83 -0.97
N PHE A 323 -26.86 2.90 -1.00
CA PHE A 323 -25.86 3.11 -2.06
C PHE A 323 -24.91 1.91 -2.20
N VAL A 324 -24.33 1.44 -1.10
CA VAL A 324 -23.40 0.28 -1.09
C VAL A 324 -24.08 -0.95 -1.68
N LYS A 325 -25.32 -1.23 -1.30
CA LYS A 325 -26.07 -2.41 -1.79
C LYS A 325 -26.37 -2.31 -3.30
N GLU A 326 -26.82 -1.14 -3.76
CA GLU A 326 -27.13 -0.93 -5.18
C GLU A 326 -25.87 -0.91 -6.05
N ALA A 327 -24.79 -0.29 -5.56
CA ALA A 327 -23.49 -0.30 -6.23
C ALA A 327 -22.94 -1.71 -6.39
N GLU A 328 -23.03 -2.56 -5.35
CA GLU A 328 -22.61 -3.96 -5.42
C GLU A 328 -23.40 -4.75 -6.47
N ALA A 329 -24.71 -4.55 -6.53
CA ALA A 329 -25.57 -5.15 -7.55
C ALA A 329 -25.23 -4.67 -8.98
N ALA A 330 -24.72 -3.44 -9.11
CA ALA A 330 -24.26 -2.87 -10.38
C ALA A 330 -22.80 -3.24 -10.74
N GLY A 331 -22.13 -4.07 -9.93
CA GLY A 331 -20.75 -4.54 -10.18
C GLY A 331 -19.65 -3.65 -9.61
N PHE A 332 -19.98 -2.68 -8.76
CA PHE A 332 -19.02 -1.87 -8.00
C PHE A 332 -18.88 -2.42 -6.58
N VAL A 333 -17.93 -3.31 -6.35
CA VAL A 333 -17.82 -4.05 -5.08
C VAL A 333 -16.85 -3.40 -4.10
N ASN A 334 -17.09 -3.66 -2.79
CA ASN A 334 -16.22 -3.23 -1.69
C ASN A 334 -16.13 -1.71 -1.47
N LEU A 335 -17.20 -0.97 -1.78
CA LEU A 335 -17.29 0.47 -1.54
C LEU A 335 -17.62 0.82 -0.09
N LYS A 336 -18.08 -0.12 0.75
CA LYS A 336 -18.39 0.15 2.16
C LYS A 336 -17.17 0.71 2.89
N GLY A 337 -17.33 1.83 3.60
CA GLY A 337 -16.30 2.45 4.41
C GLY A 337 -15.84 1.58 5.57
N HIS A 338 -14.71 1.94 6.17
CA HIS A 338 -14.19 1.22 7.32
C HIS A 338 -15.15 1.34 8.52
N ARG A 339 -15.30 0.24 9.29
CA ARG A 339 -16.24 0.16 10.43
C ARG A 339 -16.07 1.27 11.48
N SER A 340 -14.89 1.87 11.58
CA SER A 340 -14.60 2.95 12.56
C SER A 340 -15.09 4.32 12.12
N VAL A 341 -15.38 4.54 10.83
CA VAL A 341 -15.75 5.85 10.28
C VAL A 341 -17.08 5.81 9.51
N GLY A 342 -17.55 4.62 9.10
CA GLY A 342 -18.78 4.49 8.31
C GLY A 342 -18.64 4.98 6.88
N GLY A 343 -19.76 5.35 6.26
CA GLY A 343 -19.82 5.87 4.90
C GLY A 343 -19.32 4.90 3.84
N MET A 344 -18.75 5.44 2.79
CA MET A 344 -18.18 4.73 1.65
C MET A 344 -16.70 5.08 1.47
N ARG A 345 -15.97 4.21 0.76
CA ARG A 345 -14.60 4.48 0.34
C ARG A 345 -14.31 3.81 -0.98
N ALA A 346 -13.95 4.58 -1.99
CA ALA A 346 -13.41 4.06 -3.24
C ALA A 346 -11.87 4.02 -3.13
N SER A 347 -11.31 2.80 -3.12
CA SER A 347 -9.86 2.60 -3.24
C SER A 347 -9.53 2.41 -4.72
N ILE A 348 -8.90 3.42 -5.32
CA ILE A 348 -8.68 3.55 -6.77
C ILE A 348 -7.20 3.37 -7.14
N TYR A 349 -6.55 2.43 -6.50
CA TYR A 349 -5.13 2.10 -6.67
C TYR A 349 -4.67 2.07 -8.14
N ASN A 350 -3.36 1.94 -8.37
CA ASN A 350 -2.77 1.97 -9.71
C ASN A 350 -3.51 1.11 -10.74
N ALA A 351 -3.88 -0.12 -10.36
CA ALA A 351 -4.52 -1.09 -11.25
C ALA A 351 -6.01 -0.86 -11.50
N MET A 352 -6.67 0.07 -10.78
CA MET A 352 -8.05 0.43 -11.07
C MET A 352 -8.11 1.17 -12.42
N PRO A 353 -8.84 0.66 -13.43
CA PRO A 353 -8.93 1.33 -14.71
C PRO A 353 -9.71 2.64 -14.59
N MET A 354 -9.37 3.62 -15.42
CA MET A 354 -10.07 4.92 -15.52
C MET A 354 -11.57 4.73 -15.70
N GLU A 355 -11.95 3.84 -16.62
CA GLU A 355 -13.33 3.47 -16.91
C GLU A 355 -14.11 3.04 -15.64
N GLY A 356 -13.46 2.34 -14.69
CA GLY A 356 -14.09 1.93 -13.45
C GLY A 356 -14.50 3.11 -12.57
N VAL A 357 -13.67 4.16 -12.54
CA VAL A 357 -13.98 5.40 -11.81
C VAL A 357 -15.02 6.24 -12.55
N GLU A 358 -14.94 6.34 -13.88
CA GLU A 358 -15.92 7.03 -14.72
C GLU A 358 -17.32 6.43 -14.56
N LYS A 359 -17.42 5.09 -14.61
CA LYS A 359 -18.68 4.36 -14.41
C LYS A 359 -19.21 4.49 -12.99
N LEU A 360 -18.33 4.48 -11.98
CA LEU A 360 -18.75 4.73 -10.61
C LEU A 360 -19.36 6.12 -10.46
N VAL A 361 -18.73 7.16 -11.02
CA VAL A 361 -19.25 8.53 -10.97
C VAL A 361 -20.57 8.65 -11.72
N ALA A 362 -20.73 7.99 -12.86
CA ALA A 362 -22.00 7.95 -13.58
C ALA A 362 -23.11 7.32 -12.73
N PHE A 363 -22.83 6.18 -12.08
CA PHE A 363 -23.75 5.53 -11.14
C PHE A 363 -24.09 6.41 -9.93
N MET A 364 -23.10 7.13 -9.37
CA MET A 364 -23.31 8.05 -8.25
C MET A 364 -24.25 9.21 -8.64
N LYS A 365 -24.12 9.74 -9.87
CA LYS A 365 -25.02 10.79 -10.39
C LYS A 365 -26.46 10.30 -10.50
N GLU A 366 -26.65 9.11 -11.08
CA GLU A 366 -27.99 8.49 -11.20
C GLU A 366 -28.58 8.21 -9.81
N PHE A 367 -27.78 7.71 -8.87
CA PHE A 367 -28.23 7.52 -7.49
C PHE A 367 -28.62 8.83 -6.81
N GLU A 368 -27.84 9.89 -7.01
CA GLU A 368 -28.14 11.23 -6.49
C GLU A 368 -29.48 11.74 -7.03
N GLU A 369 -29.70 11.70 -8.35
CA GLU A 369 -30.97 12.14 -8.98
C GLU A 369 -32.18 11.40 -8.44
N ASN A 370 -32.06 10.14 -8.08
CA ASN A 370 -33.16 9.31 -7.58
C ASN A 370 -33.38 9.41 -6.06
N ASN A 371 -32.52 10.14 -5.31
CA ASN A 371 -32.56 10.18 -3.85
C ASN A 371 -32.49 11.58 -3.24
N ILE A 372 -32.65 12.63 -4.06
CA ILE A 372 -32.76 14.03 -3.60
C ILE A 372 -34.20 14.51 -3.73
#